data_476936a432cd4dcdd25c1befae26199f
#
_entry.id   476936a432cd4dcdd25c1befae26199f
#
_cell.length_a   1.000
_cell.length_b   1.000
_cell.length_c   1.000
_cell.angle_alpha   90.00
_cell.angle_beta   90.00
_cell.angle_gamma   90.00
#
_symmetry.space_group_name_H-M   'P 1'
#
loop_
_entity.id
_entity.type
_entity.pdbx_description
1 polymer ?
#
loop_
_entity_poly.entity_id
_entity_poly.type
_entity_poly.pdbx_seq_one_letter_code
_entity_poly.pdbx_strand_id
1 'polypeptide(L)'
;TQIQAQFDQLIHGLVTMVNDAFCPNISQDLTGISGVDANGNAVNLQDGKYKILDVVNCAVGTDDDMTIGTEVFSRKATDRYRVITIDAQVYGKDEEGNQIPLAQEITNADGSKSYKLYVYNEEDEEDANTLYTLLNLEVNPDVIEDYALLR
;
A
#
# COMPACT_ATOMS: atom_id res chain seq x y z
N THR A 1 17.26 -2.11 24.24
CA THR A 1 18.41 -1.27 24.59
C THR A 1 18.45 -0.03 23.70
N GLN A 2 19.24 0.93 24.12
CA GLN A 2 19.42 2.16 23.35
C GLN A 2 20.09 1.88 22.00
N ILE A 3 21.04 0.98 21.94
CA ILE A 3 21.70 0.60 20.69
C ILE A 3 20.70 -0.07 19.75
N GLN A 4 19.86 -0.95 20.26
CA GLN A 4 18.83 -1.62 19.48
C GLN A 4 17.82 -0.61 18.91
N ALA A 5 17.40 0.36 19.73
CA ALA A 5 16.45 1.39 19.30
C ALA A 5 17.05 2.27 18.19
N GLN A 6 18.33 2.64 18.30
CA GLN A 6 19.03 3.39 17.27
C GLN A 6 19.19 2.60 15.98
N PHE A 7 19.45 1.31 16.10
CA PHE A 7 19.56 0.42 14.95
C PHE A 7 18.22 0.26 14.23
N ASP A 8 17.13 0.10 14.99
CA ASP A 8 15.79 0.03 14.43
C ASP A 8 15.38 1.32 13.71
N GLN A 9 15.77 2.48 14.22
CA GLN A 9 15.54 3.76 13.55
C GLN A 9 16.28 3.84 12.21
N LEU A 10 17.52 3.37 12.16
CA LEU A 10 18.30 3.33 10.94
C LEU A 10 17.65 2.40 9.90
N ILE A 11 17.25 1.22 10.33
CA ILE A 11 16.54 0.25 9.48
C ILE A 11 15.25 0.85 8.97
N HIS A 12 14.45 1.46 9.84
CA HIS A 12 13.18 2.08 9.46
C HIS A 12 13.40 3.13 8.36
N GLY A 13 14.38 4.01 8.51
CA GLY A 13 14.67 5.03 7.51
C GLY A 13 15.09 4.44 6.18
N LEU A 14 15.94 3.43 6.19
CA LEU A 14 16.43 2.78 4.99
C LEU A 14 15.32 2.01 4.25
N VAL A 15 14.55 1.23 5.00
CA VAL A 15 13.44 0.44 4.45
C VAL A 15 12.35 1.32 3.89
N THR A 16 11.99 2.39 4.61
CA THR A 16 10.99 3.36 4.16
C THR A 16 11.43 4.00 2.86
N MET A 17 12.68 4.42 2.75
CA MET A 17 13.21 5.03 1.53
C MET A 17 13.12 4.07 0.34
N VAL A 18 13.50 2.81 0.52
CA VAL A 18 13.46 1.81 -0.55
C VAL A 18 12.02 1.48 -0.93
N ASN A 19 11.16 1.19 0.06
CA ASN A 19 9.77 0.83 -0.22
C ASN A 19 9.00 1.99 -0.87
N ASP A 20 9.21 3.22 -0.43
CA ASP A 20 8.54 4.39 -1.00
C ASP A 20 8.97 4.67 -2.46
N ALA A 21 10.14 4.21 -2.86
CA ALA A 21 10.57 4.32 -4.25
C ALA A 21 9.71 3.45 -5.19
N PHE A 22 9.29 2.28 -4.74
CA PHE A 22 8.44 1.36 -5.51
C PHE A 22 6.94 1.59 -5.24
N CYS A 23 6.60 1.96 -4.02
CA CYS A 23 5.23 2.11 -3.54
C CYS A 23 5.04 3.47 -2.87
N PRO A 24 5.10 4.57 -3.64
CA PRO A 24 4.86 5.89 -3.05
C PRO A 24 3.43 6.01 -2.54
N ASN A 25 3.26 6.68 -1.41
CA ASN A 25 1.96 6.92 -0.81
C ASN A 25 1.57 8.39 -0.94
N ILE A 26 0.29 8.64 -0.97
CA ILE A 26 -0.30 9.98 -0.88
C ILE A 26 -1.34 10.00 0.24
N SER A 27 -1.53 11.17 0.82
CA SER A 27 -2.56 11.36 1.85
C SER A 27 -3.79 11.99 1.22
N GLN A 28 -4.94 11.33 1.38
CA GLN A 28 -6.20 11.78 0.80
C GLN A 28 -7.33 11.60 1.80
N ASP A 29 -8.32 12.48 1.73
CA ASP A 29 -9.54 12.36 2.50
C ASP A 29 -10.45 11.34 1.80
N LEU A 30 -10.76 10.25 2.49
CA LEU A 30 -11.60 9.17 1.97
C LEU A 30 -12.94 9.11 2.69
N THR A 31 -13.38 10.22 3.28
CA THR A 31 -14.66 10.29 4.00
C THR A 31 -15.82 9.79 3.13
N GLY A 32 -16.62 8.89 3.67
CA GLY A 32 -17.82 8.39 3.03
C GLY A 32 -17.59 7.30 1.99
N ILE A 33 -16.36 6.85 1.81
CA ILE A 33 -16.08 5.77 0.86
C ILE A 33 -16.36 4.43 1.51
N SER A 34 -17.11 3.59 0.81
CA SER A 34 -17.39 2.22 1.22
C SER A 34 -17.07 1.24 0.11
N GLY A 35 -16.74 0.03 0.51
CA GLY A 35 -16.39 -1.04 -0.40
C GLY A 35 -16.34 -2.38 0.30
N VAL A 36 -15.62 -3.29 -0.28
CA VAL A 36 -15.47 -4.67 0.22
C VAL A 36 -14.00 -4.99 0.34
N ASP A 37 -13.60 -5.58 1.47
CA ASP A 37 -12.21 -6.00 1.66
C ASP A 37 -11.90 -7.32 0.94
N ALA A 38 -10.66 -7.78 1.06
CA ALA A 38 -10.20 -9.01 0.40
C ALA A 38 -10.93 -10.28 0.89
N ASN A 39 -11.55 -10.23 2.07
CA ASN A 39 -12.30 -11.34 2.64
C ASN A 39 -13.80 -11.28 2.32
N GLY A 40 -14.23 -10.29 1.55
CA GLY A 40 -15.62 -10.12 1.20
C GLY A 40 -16.46 -9.35 2.22
N ASN A 41 -15.85 -8.77 3.24
CA ASN A 41 -16.53 -8.02 4.28
C ASN A 41 -16.71 -6.56 3.86
N ALA A 42 -17.87 -6.00 4.19
CA ALA A 42 -18.15 -4.59 3.94
C ALA A 42 -17.25 -3.69 4.81
N VAL A 43 -16.70 -2.65 4.20
CA VAL A 43 -15.82 -1.67 4.86
C VAL A 43 -16.33 -0.28 4.56
N ASN A 44 -16.52 0.51 5.62
CA ASN A 44 -16.79 1.94 5.51
C ASN A 44 -15.62 2.70 6.11
N LEU A 45 -14.98 3.56 5.31
CA LEU A 45 -13.88 4.37 5.80
C LEU A 45 -14.43 5.51 6.65
N GLN A 46 -13.83 5.67 7.83
CA GLN A 46 -14.20 6.73 8.75
C GLN A 46 -13.67 8.07 8.23
N ASP A 47 -14.15 9.16 8.84
CA ASP A 47 -13.68 10.48 8.49
C ASP A 47 -12.19 10.64 8.73
N GLY A 48 -11.57 11.43 7.87
CA GLY A 48 -10.16 11.77 8.01
C GLY A 48 -9.32 11.41 6.78
N LYS A 49 -8.03 11.67 6.94
CA LYS A 49 -7.06 11.39 5.90
C LYS A 49 -6.46 10.00 6.08
N TYR A 50 -6.29 9.34 4.96
CA TYR A 50 -5.64 8.04 4.89
C TYR A 50 -4.43 8.13 3.97
N LYS A 51 -3.40 7.37 4.30
CA LYS A 51 -2.30 7.10 3.38
C LYS A 51 -2.72 5.98 2.44
N ILE A 52 -2.62 6.23 1.14
CA ILE A 52 -2.95 5.24 0.12
C ILE A 52 -1.81 5.16 -0.90
N LEU A 53 -1.72 4.04 -1.60
CA LEU A 53 -0.78 3.91 -2.70
C LEU A 53 -1.12 4.93 -3.80
N ASP A 54 -0.10 5.64 -4.26
CA ASP A 54 -0.19 6.50 -5.43
C ASP A 54 -0.19 5.62 -6.69
N VAL A 55 -1.37 5.28 -7.18
CA VAL A 55 -1.52 4.35 -8.31
C VAL A 55 -1.05 4.98 -9.64
N VAL A 56 -0.89 6.30 -9.69
CA VAL A 56 -0.39 6.99 -10.90
C VAL A 56 1.12 6.88 -11.02
N ASN A 57 1.84 6.99 -9.90
CA ASN A 57 3.30 7.09 -9.89
C ASN A 57 4.01 5.86 -9.35
N CYS A 58 3.28 4.84 -8.90
CA CYS A 58 3.91 3.63 -8.37
C CYS A 58 4.57 2.81 -9.49
N ALA A 59 5.51 1.97 -9.07
CA ALA A 59 6.09 0.99 -9.98
C ALA A 59 5.05 -0.05 -10.39
N VAL A 60 5.12 -0.47 -11.64
CA VAL A 60 4.26 -1.53 -12.17
C VAL A 60 5.15 -2.71 -12.52
N GLY A 61 4.80 -3.88 -12.03
CA GLY A 61 5.55 -5.09 -12.32
C GLY A 61 5.48 -5.47 -13.80
N THR A 62 6.48 -6.22 -14.25
CA THR A 62 6.53 -6.76 -15.61
C THR A 62 5.93 -8.16 -15.69
N ASP A 63 5.30 -8.62 -14.60
CA ASP A 63 4.52 -9.85 -14.57
C ASP A 63 3.25 -9.72 -15.43
N ASP A 64 2.61 -10.84 -15.74
CA ASP A 64 1.43 -10.88 -16.61
C ASP A 64 0.27 -10.05 -16.06
N ASP A 65 0.14 -9.98 -14.74
CA ASP A 65 -0.92 -9.24 -14.07
C ASP A 65 -0.61 -7.75 -13.89
N MET A 66 0.61 -7.32 -14.25
CA MET A 66 1.08 -5.94 -14.06
C MET A 66 0.86 -5.47 -12.62
N THR A 67 1.32 -6.27 -11.67
CA THR A 67 1.11 -6.06 -10.23
C THR A 67 1.67 -4.72 -9.78
N ILE A 68 0.93 -4.04 -8.91
CA ILE A 68 1.37 -2.80 -8.26
C ILE A 68 1.34 -2.99 -6.75
N GLY A 69 1.95 -2.06 -6.01
CA GLY A 69 1.92 -2.09 -4.55
C GLY A 69 2.83 -3.12 -3.92
N THR A 70 3.80 -3.64 -4.67
CA THR A 70 4.77 -4.62 -4.16
C THR A 70 5.93 -3.91 -3.48
N GLU A 71 6.08 -4.13 -2.18
CA GLU A 71 7.21 -3.60 -1.41
C GLU A 71 8.42 -4.54 -1.51
N VAL A 72 9.62 -3.98 -1.37
CA VAL A 72 10.86 -4.77 -1.37
C VAL A 72 11.07 -5.46 -0.02
N PHE A 73 10.89 -4.71 1.06
CA PHE A 73 10.99 -5.21 2.43
C PHE A 73 9.61 -5.28 3.04
N SER A 74 9.29 -6.38 3.68
CA SER A 74 7.97 -6.59 4.27
C SER A 74 8.06 -6.84 5.77
N ARG A 75 6.96 -6.56 6.44
CA ARG A 75 6.74 -6.96 7.84
C ARG A 75 6.23 -8.39 7.83
N LYS A 76 6.69 -9.20 8.78
CA LYS A 76 6.38 -10.63 8.78
C LYS A 76 4.90 -10.95 8.93
N ALA A 77 4.18 -10.13 9.68
CA ALA A 77 2.78 -10.39 10.02
C ALA A 77 1.80 -9.30 9.57
N THR A 78 2.25 -8.30 8.84
CA THR A 78 1.40 -7.17 8.42
C THR A 78 1.66 -6.84 6.96
N ASP A 79 0.62 -6.90 6.15
CA ASP A 79 0.69 -6.48 4.75
C ASP A 79 0.90 -4.97 4.67
N ARG A 80 1.58 -4.49 3.64
CA ARG A 80 1.76 -3.05 3.45
C ARG A 80 0.43 -2.34 3.27
N TYR A 81 -0.46 -2.92 2.48
CA TYR A 81 -1.77 -2.34 2.18
C TYR A 81 -2.89 -3.32 2.50
N ARG A 82 -4.00 -2.77 2.98
CA ARG A 82 -5.30 -3.45 2.89
C ARG A 82 -5.99 -2.96 1.63
N VAL A 83 -6.56 -3.88 0.87
CA VAL A 83 -7.17 -3.57 -0.42
C VAL A 83 -8.68 -3.50 -0.25
N ILE A 84 -9.26 -2.39 -0.68
CA ILE A 84 -10.71 -2.18 -0.64
C ILE A 84 -11.20 -2.04 -2.08
N THR A 85 -12.12 -2.93 -2.48
CA THR A 85 -12.75 -2.87 -3.79
C THR A 85 -13.98 -1.99 -3.73
N ILE A 86 -14.06 -1.03 -4.62
CA ILE A 86 -15.17 -0.06 -4.72
C ILE A 86 -15.77 -0.10 -6.12
N ASP A 87 -17.03 0.35 -6.25
CA ASP A 87 -17.80 0.24 -7.50
C ASP A 87 -17.47 1.34 -8.51
N ALA A 88 -17.03 2.50 -8.05
CA ALA A 88 -16.76 3.65 -8.91
C ALA A 88 -15.43 4.28 -8.55
N GLN A 89 -14.77 4.86 -9.56
CA GLN A 89 -13.52 5.57 -9.33
C GLN A 89 -13.72 6.76 -8.39
N VAL A 90 -12.72 6.95 -7.53
CA VAL A 90 -12.63 8.09 -6.64
C VAL A 90 -11.48 8.98 -7.11
N TYR A 91 -11.71 10.27 -7.11
CA TYR A 91 -10.72 11.25 -7.54
C TYR A 91 -10.30 12.12 -6.36
N GLY A 92 -9.05 12.48 -6.34
CA GLY A 92 -8.48 13.46 -5.43
C GLY A 92 -7.68 14.47 -6.20
N LYS A 93 -6.85 15.21 -5.49
CA LYS A 93 -5.94 16.20 -6.10
C LYS A 93 -4.53 15.96 -5.62
N ASP A 94 -3.57 16.12 -6.52
CA ASP A 94 -2.16 16.13 -6.17
C ASP A 94 -1.77 17.47 -5.51
N GLU A 95 -0.49 17.60 -5.17
CA GLU A 95 0.00 18.82 -4.51
C GLU A 95 -0.10 20.06 -5.39
N GLU A 96 -0.18 19.87 -6.71
CA GLU A 96 -0.28 20.95 -7.69
C GLU A 96 -1.73 21.28 -8.02
N GLY A 97 -2.69 20.60 -7.40
CA GLY A 97 -4.12 20.82 -7.60
C GLY A 97 -4.71 20.07 -8.80
N ASN A 98 -3.95 19.22 -9.46
CA ASN A 98 -4.45 18.42 -10.57
C ASN A 98 -5.30 17.25 -10.06
N GLN A 99 -6.40 16.99 -10.75
CA GLN A 99 -7.24 15.85 -10.44
C GLN A 99 -6.51 14.54 -10.77
N ILE A 100 -6.51 13.59 -9.82
CA ILE A 100 -5.88 12.28 -9.99
C ILE A 100 -6.85 11.17 -9.58
N PRO A 101 -6.79 10.01 -10.25
CA PRO A 101 -7.51 8.83 -9.77
C PRO A 101 -6.81 8.27 -8.54
N LEU A 102 -7.59 7.80 -7.56
CA LEU A 102 -7.06 7.26 -6.31
C LEU A 102 -7.05 5.73 -6.28
N ALA A 103 -7.87 5.08 -7.09
CA ALA A 103 -7.98 3.62 -7.14
C ALA A 103 -7.43 3.07 -8.45
N GLN A 104 -6.91 1.86 -8.39
CA GLN A 104 -6.51 1.12 -9.57
C GLN A 104 -7.76 0.61 -10.30
N GLU A 105 -7.88 0.88 -11.59
CA GLU A 105 -8.96 0.37 -12.41
C GLU A 105 -8.66 -1.07 -12.84
N ILE A 106 -9.60 -1.97 -12.61
CA ILE A 106 -9.51 -3.37 -12.98
C ILE A 106 -10.63 -3.67 -13.97
N THR A 107 -10.29 -4.29 -15.09
CA THR A 107 -11.29 -4.82 -16.03
C THR A 107 -11.53 -6.28 -15.69
N ASN A 108 -12.76 -6.61 -15.32
CA ASN A 108 -13.17 -7.97 -14.98
C ASN A 108 -13.35 -8.80 -16.25
N ALA A 109 -13.43 -10.13 -16.10
CA ALA A 109 -13.57 -11.05 -17.21
C ALA A 109 -14.84 -10.80 -18.04
N ASP A 110 -15.91 -10.29 -17.41
CA ASP A 110 -17.17 -9.96 -18.08
C ASP A 110 -17.18 -8.57 -18.75
N GLY A 111 -16.06 -7.86 -18.70
CA GLY A 111 -15.92 -6.52 -19.25
C GLY A 111 -16.31 -5.39 -18.30
N SER A 112 -16.88 -5.70 -17.15
CA SER A 112 -17.18 -4.69 -16.13
C SER A 112 -15.91 -4.15 -15.49
N LYS A 113 -16.02 -3.01 -14.83
CA LYS A 113 -14.89 -2.37 -14.13
C LYS A 113 -15.10 -2.47 -12.62
N SER A 114 -14.02 -2.72 -11.92
CA SER A 114 -13.93 -2.53 -10.48
C SER A 114 -12.70 -1.70 -10.15
N TYR A 115 -12.66 -1.16 -8.95
CA TYR A 115 -11.60 -0.23 -8.55
C TYR A 115 -11.05 -0.66 -7.20
N LYS A 116 -9.73 -0.71 -7.08
CA LYS A 116 -9.05 -1.12 -5.85
C LYS A 116 -8.31 0.05 -5.23
N LEU A 117 -8.69 0.37 -3.99
CA LEU A 117 -7.96 1.30 -3.12
C LEU A 117 -6.99 0.50 -2.27
N TYR A 118 -5.74 0.94 -2.24
CA TYR A 118 -4.68 0.33 -1.43
C TYR A 118 -4.42 1.25 -0.24
N VAL A 119 -5.00 0.91 0.91
CA VAL A 119 -4.89 1.70 2.13
C VAL A 119 -3.73 1.19 2.96
N TYR A 120 -2.77 2.08 3.24
CA TYR A 120 -1.58 1.73 4.00
C TYR A 120 -1.93 1.27 5.41
N ASN A 121 -1.37 0.15 5.81
CA ASN A 121 -1.47 -0.34 7.18
C ASN A 121 -0.44 0.39 8.03
N GLU A 122 -0.91 1.41 8.76
CA GLU A 122 -0.07 2.30 9.55
C GLU A 122 0.71 1.55 10.60
N GLU A 123 1.90 2.06 10.89
CA GLU A 123 2.74 1.58 11.97
C GLU A 123 2.15 2.07 13.30
N ASP A 124 2.06 1.16 14.25
CA ASP A 124 1.56 1.44 15.60
C ASP A 124 2.61 0.98 16.60
N GLU A 125 3.19 1.91 17.35
CA GLU A 125 4.24 1.60 18.33
C GLU A 125 3.79 0.61 19.41
N GLU A 126 2.48 0.51 19.65
CA GLU A 126 1.93 -0.43 20.62
C GLU A 126 1.74 -1.84 20.05
N ASP A 127 1.90 -2.00 18.73
CA ASP A 127 1.80 -3.30 18.06
C ASP A 127 3.07 -3.56 17.24
N ALA A 128 3.97 -4.35 17.80
CA ALA A 128 5.26 -4.66 17.18
C ALA A 128 5.13 -5.30 15.79
N ASN A 129 4.02 -5.98 15.50
CA ASN A 129 3.80 -6.61 14.20
C ASN A 129 3.61 -5.59 13.08
N THR A 130 3.32 -4.34 13.41
CA THR A 130 3.14 -3.27 12.43
C THR A 130 4.42 -2.51 12.12
N LEU A 131 5.49 -2.77 12.84
CA LEU A 131 6.72 -1.98 12.77
C LEU A 131 7.75 -2.62 11.82
N TYR A 132 8.48 -1.77 11.13
CA TYR A 132 9.66 -2.17 10.35
C TYR A 132 10.89 -2.18 11.25
N THR A 133 11.03 -3.24 12.04
CA THR A 133 12.18 -3.46 12.93
C THR A 133 12.97 -4.66 12.46
N LEU A 134 14.21 -4.78 12.96
CA LEU A 134 15.08 -5.91 12.59
C LEU A 134 14.42 -7.26 12.85
N LEU A 135 13.68 -7.41 13.96
CA LEU A 135 13.04 -8.67 14.33
C LEU A 135 11.80 -8.97 13.48
N ASN A 136 11.17 -7.96 12.91
CA ASN A 136 9.92 -8.11 12.15
C ASN A 136 10.12 -7.98 10.64
N LEU A 137 11.33 -7.62 10.22
CA LEU A 137 11.62 -7.33 8.82
C LEU A 137 12.02 -8.58 8.07
N GLU A 138 11.59 -8.69 6.82
CA GLU A 138 12.08 -9.68 5.87
C GLU A 138 12.13 -9.08 4.48
N VAL A 139 12.92 -9.68 3.58
CA VAL A 139 12.78 -9.40 2.16
C VAL A 139 11.48 -10.03 1.71
N ASN A 140 10.66 -9.28 0.98
CA ASN A 140 9.35 -9.74 0.57
C ASN A 140 9.45 -11.11 -0.12
N PRO A 141 8.83 -12.17 0.41
CA PRO A 141 8.93 -13.51 -0.16
C PRO A 141 8.44 -13.58 -1.61
N ASP A 142 7.44 -12.79 -1.97
CA ASP A 142 6.91 -12.74 -3.33
C ASP A 142 7.96 -12.20 -4.31
N VAL A 143 8.76 -11.23 -3.87
CA VAL A 143 9.86 -10.68 -4.68
C VAL A 143 10.99 -11.70 -4.85
N ILE A 144 11.27 -12.49 -3.82
CA ILE A 144 12.27 -13.56 -3.91
C ILE A 144 11.86 -14.60 -4.96
N GLU A 145 10.57 -14.96 -5.01
CA GLU A 145 10.05 -15.88 -6.01
C GLU A 145 9.97 -15.28 -7.41
N ASP A 146 9.60 -14.00 -7.50
CA ASP A 146 9.40 -13.33 -8.79
C ASP A 146 9.80 -11.85 -8.69
N TYR A 147 11.07 -11.58 -8.98
CA TYR A 147 11.57 -10.20 -8.98
C TYR A 147 10.95 -9.31 -10.06
N ALA A 148 10.25 -9.88 -11.05
CA ALA A 148 9.51 -9.10 -12.04
C ALA A 148 8.40 -8.25 -11.41
N LEU A 149 7.97 -8.56 -10.19
CA LEU A 149 6.97 -7.78 -9.46
C LEU A 149 7.45 -6.36 -9.12
N LEU A 150 8.75 -6.11 -9.13
CA LEU A 150 9.32 -4.79 -8.82
C LEU A 150 9.46 -3.88 -10.05
N ARG A 151 9.16 -4.36 -11.25
CA ARG A 151 9.47 -3.62 -12.47
C ARG A 151 8.29 -3.44 -13.37
#